data_dce314f04f4a5b3903590a86059002b2
#
_entry.id   dce314f04f4a5b3903590a86059002b2
#
_cell.length_a   1.000
_cell.length_b   1.000
_cell.length_c   1.000
_cell.angle_alpha   90.00
_cell.angle_beta   90.00
_cell.angle_gamma   90.00
#
_symmetry.space_group_name_H-M   'P 1'
#
loop_
_entity.id
_entity.type
_entity.pdbx_description
1 polymer ?
#
loop_
_entity_poly.entity_id
_entity_poly.type
_entity_poly.pdbx_seq_one_letter_code
_entity_poly.pdbx_strand_id
1 'polypeptide(L)'
;MAEKHPFDDFGINLFSESVMKECLPHPIYTKWKTATRKEDALDRPTADAIAHAMKKWAMDKGATHFTHWFQPLTGSTAEKHDSFIEPGDHDQPISRFSGKSLIKGEGDASSFPSGGLRATFEARGYTYWDCTSPAFLRDNVLCIPTIFVSYNGETLDKKAPLLKSAEAISKQATRIVNLFKDKDIKHVNAMVGLEQEYFLIDKKMYLERKDLVHTGRTLFGSMPPKSMDIRGHYFGSIPSRVQAFMTEVDEELWKLGIYAKTEHNEVAPCQFEIAPLFIDANVAVDQNLIIMDVLKKKADKHGMACLLHEKPFQGVNGSGKHNNWSLVTDDGQNLLEPGDRPHENIRFLLFVCAIIEAVDKYPELLRMAASCYGNDYRLGADEAPPAVISICMGDELEIILDKLRNGEHEIKPDVETQPYAIANLSYVPKDTSDRNRTSPFAFTGNKFEFRMVGSSRSASTTNIILNSIVADSLRSIADTLQQYKYIDDIRKKSLDICRDILRKHSRILFSKDGYSEEWIRE
;
A
#
# COMPACT_ATOMS: atom_id res chain seq x y z
N MET A 1 -37.64 3.77 16.10
CA MET A 1 -36.78 4.01 14.93
C MET A 1 -35.84 2.81 14.89
N ALA A 2 -35.73 2.12 13.77
CA ALA A 2 -34.72 1.06 13.65
C ALA A 2 -33.35 1.69 13.91
N GLU A 3 -32.51 1.05 14.70
CA GLU A 3 -31.12 1.48 14.89
C GLU A 3 -30.45 1.51 13.53
N LYS A 4 -29.78 2.63 13.21
CA LYS A 4 -29.06 2.83 11.95
C LYS A 4 -27.89 1.84 11.90
N HIS A 5 -27.78 1.08 10.82
CA HIS A 5 -26.69 0.14 10.66
C HIS A 5 -25.37 0.90 10.42
N PRO A 6 -24.22 0.49 11.00
CA PRO A 6 -22.94 1.18 10.81
C PRO A 6 -22.55 1.38 9.33
N PHE A 7 -22.94 0.47 8.43
CA PHE A 7 -22.67 0.58 7.00
C PHE A 7 -23.45 1.69 6.28
N ASP A 8 -24.55 2.18 6.88
CA ASP A 8 -25.31 3.31 6.30
C ASP A 8 -24.50 4.61 6.29
N ASP A 9 -23.43 4.68 7.10
CA ASP A 9 -22.50 5.81 7.20
C ASP A 9 -21.20 5.58 6.41
N PHE A 10 -21.11 4.53 5.59
CA PHE A 10 -19.90 4.26 4.80
C PHE A 10 -19.58 5.43 3.86
N GLY A 11 -18.34 5.96 3.98
CA GLY A 11 -17.85 7.08 3.18
C GLY A 11 -18.51 8.42 3.49
N ILE A 12 -19.28 8.55 4.58
CA ILE A 12 -19.97 9.81 4.91
C ILE A 12 -18.98 10.98 5.09
N ASN A 13 -17.76 10.70 5.54
CA ASN A 13 -16.70 11.66 5.74
C ASN A 13 -15.70 11.73 4.56
N LEU A 14 -16.04 11.14 3.42
CA LEU A 14 -15.22 11.15 2.22
C LEU A 14 -15.85 12.03 1.15
N PHE A 15 -15.10 12.98 0.60
CA PHE A 15 -15.50 13.76 -0.57
C PHE A 15 -15.25 12.92 -1.82
N SER A 16 -16.07 11.86 -1.95
CA SER A 16 -15.96 10.83 -2.98
C SER A 16 -16.39 11.30 -4.36
N GLU A 17 -16.13 10.49 -5.38
CA GLU A 17 -16.62 10.73 -6.75
C GLU A 17 -18.15 10.87 -6.80
N SER A 18 -18.89 10.09 -6.01
CA SER A 18 -20.35 10.19 -5.92
C SER A 18 -20.79 11.54 -5.36
N VAL A 19 -20.16 12.01 -4.28
CA VAL A 19 -20.41 13.34 -3.69
C VAL A 19 -20.05 14.45 -4.69
N MET A 20 -18.92 14.33 -5.38
CA MET A 20 -18.56 15.29 -6.43
C MET A 20 -19.58 15.35 -7.55
N LYS A 21 -20.10 14.21 -7.99
CA LYS A 21 -21.11 14.12 -9.03
C LYS A 21 -22.45 14.78 -8.62
N GLU A 22 -22.78 14.73 -7.34
CA GLU A 22 -23.97 15.36 -6.78
C GLU A 22 -23.80 16.87 -6.57
N CYS A 23 -22.60 17.29 -6.09
CA CYS A 23 -22.35 18.67 -5.69
C CYS A 23 -21.86 19.58 -6.84
N LEU A 24 -21.32 19.00 -7.93
CA LEU A 24 -20.71 19.76 -9.01
C LEU A 24 -21.61 19.82 -10.25
N PRO A 25 -21.65 20.96 -10.97
CA PRO A 25 -22.22 20.99 -12.32
C PRO A 25 -21.53 19.98 -13.23
N HIS A 26 -22.32 19.29 -14.07
CA HIS A 26 -21.81 18.22 -14.94
C HIS A 26 -20.54 18.58 -15.76
N PRO A 27 -20.40 19.78 -16.36
CA PRO A 27 -19.17 20.14 -17.07
C PRO A 27 -17.94 20.21 -16.17
N ILE A 28 -18.09 20.67 -14.92
CA ILE A 28 -17.00 20.74 -13.93
C ILE A 28 -16.59 19.32 -13.49
N TYR A 29 -17.58 18.47 -13.19
CA TYR A 29 -17.33 17.07 -12.87
C TYR A 29 -16.58 16.35 -14.01
N THR A 30 -16.99 16.55 -15.26
CA THR A 30 -16.33 15.95 -16.43
C THR A 30 -14.88 16.41 -16.56
N LYS A 31 -14.60 17.70 -16.41
CA LYS A 31 -13.23 18.23 -16.43
C LYS A 31 -12.36 17.63 -15.31
N TRP A 32 -12.90 17.54 -14.08
CA TRP A 32 -12.21 16.88 -12.98
C TRP A 32 -11.93 15.41 -13.32
N LYS A 33 -12.89 14.68 -13.85
CA LYS A 33 -12.74 13.26 -14.22
C LYS A 33 -11.66 13.06 -15.29
N THR A 34 -11.57 13.95 -16.28
CA THR A 34 -10.51 13.95 -17.29
C THR A 34 -9.14 14.21 -16.65
N ALA A 35 -9.06 15.20 -15.74
CA ALA A 35 -7.82 15.50 -15.02
C ALA A 35 -7.33 14.34 -14.14
N THR A 36 -8.23 13.61 -13.46
CA THR A 36 -7.85 12.43 -12.65
C THR A 36 -7.29 11.29 -13.51
N ARG A 37 -7.64 11.23 -14.79
CA ARG A 37 -7.08 10.29 -15.77
C ARG A 37 -5.76 10.79 -16.39
N LYS A 38 -5.24 11.93 -15.94
CA LYS A 38 -4.03 12.58 -16.45
C LYS A 38 -4.09 12.96 -17.94
N GLU A 39 -5.30 13.16 -18.45
CA GLU A 39 -5.53 13.57 -19.85
C GLU A 39 -5.42 15.08 -20.02
N ASP A 40 -5.70 15.85 -18.92
CA ASP A 40 -5.67 17.32 -18.97
C ASP A 40 -5.35 17.95 -17.60
N ALA A 41 -4.92 19.21 -17.58
CA ALA A 41 -4.70 19.95 -16.34
C ALA A 41 -5.99 20.68 -15.91
N LEU A 42 -6.23 20.79 -14.60
CA LEU A 42 -7.36 21.54 -14.07
C LEU A 42 -7.16 23.05 -14.27
N ASP A 43 -8.10 23.68 -14.94
CA ASP A 43 -8.15 25.12 -15.02
C ASP A 43 -8.64 25.77 -13.70
N ARG A 44 -8.30 27.05 -13.51
CA ARG A 44 -8.64 27.79 -12.30
C ARG A 44 -10.15 27.88 -12.04
N PRO A 45 -11.03 28.18 -13.02
CA PRO A 45 -12.47 28.21 -12.80
C PRO A 45 -13.03 26.85 -12.32
N THR A 46 -12.52 25.75 -12.87
CA THR A 46 -12.88 24.40 -12.43
C THR A 46 -12.45 24.16 -10.98
N ALA A 47 -11.24 24.54 -10.63
CA ALA A 47 -10.74 24.43 -9.26
C ALA A 47 -11.52 25.31 -8.27
N ASP A 48 -11.91 26.53 -8.66
CA ASP A 48 -12.75 27.40 -7.81
C ASP A 48 -14.13 26.78 -7.55
N ALA A 49 -14.75 26.17 -8.56
CA ALA A 49 -16.04 25.48 -8.41
C ALA A 49 -15.92 24.26 -7.48
N ILE A 50 -14.86 23.46 -7.63
CA ILE A 50 -14.60 22.30 -6.76
C ILE A 50 -14.34 22.75 -5.34
N ALA A 51 -13.50 23.77 -5.14
CA ALA A 51 -13.19 24.32 -3.81
C ALA A 51 -14.46 24.81 -3.09
N HIS A 52 -15.35 25.49 -3.80
CA HIS A 52 -16.62 25.96 -3.24
C HIS A 52 -17.51 24.78 -2.80
N ALA A 53 -17.67 23.77 -3.64
CA ALA A 53 -18.48 22.59 -3.33
C ALA A 53 -17.87 21.80 -2.14
N MET A 54 -16.55 21.59 -2.15
CA MET A 54 -15.82 20.90 -1.10
C MET A 54 -15.94 21.63 0.25
N LYS A 55 -15.78 22.96 0.26
CA LYS A 55 -15.98 23.77 1.47
C LYS A 55 -17.40 23.64 1.99
N LYS A 56 -18.40 23.82 1.12
CA LYS A 56 -19.81 23.74 1.53
C LYS A 56 -20.11 22.36 2.14
N TRP A 57 -19.73 21.28 1.47
CA TRP A 57 -19.88 19.91 1.97
C TRP A 57 -19.21 19.72 3.32
N ALA A 58 -17.99 20.23 3.50
CA ALA A 58 -17.25 20.12 4.75
C ALA A 58 -17.90 20.91 5.90
N MET A 59 -18.30 22.15 5.62
CA MET A 59 -18.96 23.02 6.62
C MET A 59 -20.34 22.51 7.02
N ASP A 60 -21.12 21.96 6.10
CA ASP A 60 -22.41 21.31 6.38
C ASP A 60 -22.25 20.11 7.35
N LYS A 61 -21.03 19.55 7.44
CA LYS A 61 -20.63 18.48 8.38
C LYS A 61 -19.86 19.00 9.61
N GLY A 62 -19.83 20.32 9.82
CA GLY A 62 -19.22 20.95 11.00
C GLY A 62 -17.73 21.26 10.88
N ALA A 63 -17.12 21.15 9.71
CA ALA A 63 -15.72 21.53 9.54
C ALA A 63 -15.55 23.04 9.68
N THR A 64 -14.50 23.46 10.38
CA THR A 64 -14.12 24.86 10.60
C THR A 64 -12.78 25.22 9.97
N HIS A 65 -11.98 24.20 9.70
CA HIS A 65 -10.62 24.32 9.18
C HIS A 65 -10.42 23.39 7.98
N PHE A 66 -9.37 23.66 7.21
CA PHE A 66 -8.84 22.74 6.22
C PHE A 66 -7.32 22.58 6.40
N THR A 67 -6.78 21.52 5.87
CA THR A 67 -5.35 21.24 5.84
C THR A 67 -4.94 20.65 4.51
N HIS A 68 -3.77 21.04 4.02
CA HIS A 68 -3.05 20.31 2.99
C HIS A 68 -2.31 19.14 3.65
N TRP A 69 -2.93 17.97 3.58
CA TRP A 69 -2.45 16.74 4.19
C TRP A 69 -1.47 16.03 3.28
N PHE A 70 -0.27 15.73 3.76
CA PHE A 70 0.77 15.11 2.94
C PHE A 70 1.59 14.06 3.71
N GLN A 71 2.34 13.24 2.97
CA GLN A 71 3.16 12.13 3.47
C GLN A 71 4.60 12.62 3.69
N PRO A 72 5.03 12.93 4.93
CA PRO A 72 6.39 13.39 5.19
C PRO A 72 7.44 12.29 4.94
N LEU A 73 8.71 12.68 4.79
CA LEU A 73 9.82 11.74 4.70
C LEU A 73 10.01 10.94 5.99
N THR A 74 9.66 11.54 7.13
CA THR A 74 9.68 10.92 8.46
C THR A 74 8.32 11.07 9.15
N GLY A 75 7.95 10.10 9.99
CA GLY A 75 6.64 10.09 10.63
C GLY A 75 5.53 9.56 9.71
N SER A 76 4.27 9.72 10.12
CA SER A 76 3.11 9.19 9.42
C SER A 76 2.39 10.22 8.56
N THR A 77 2.16 11.42 9.10
CA THR A 77 1.44 12.47 8.39
C THR A 77 1.95 13.85 8.81
N ALA A 78 1.77 14.84 7.95
CA ALA A 78 2.03 16.25 8.25
C ALA A 78 0.85 17.11 7.77
N GLU A 79 0.49 18.08 8.60
CA GLU A 79 -0.67 18.92 8.39
C GLU A 79 -0.48 20.30 9.06
N LYS A 80 -1.07 21.30 8.44
CA LYS A 80 -1.17 22.67 8.96
C LYS A 80 -2.62 23.13 8.82
N HIS A 81 -3.28 23.39 9.92
CA HIS A 81 -4.70 23.75 9.92
C HIS A 81 -4.89 25.25 9.64
N ASP A 82 -5.55 25.56 8.55
CA ASP A 82 -5.97 26.92 8.20
C ASP A 82 -7.50 27.04 8.37
N SER A 83 -7.96 28.12 9.01
CA SER A 83 -9.39 28.38 9.21
C SER A 83 -10.06 28.81 7.89
N PHE A 84 -11.34 28.46 7.72
CA PHE A 84 -12.16 29.02 6.66
C PHE A 84 -12.54 30.49 6.88
N ILE A 85 -12.32 31.05 8.08
CA ILE A 85 -12.71 32.41 8.41
C ILE A 85 -11.71 33.41 7.82
N GLU A 86 -12.22 34.39 7.06
CA GLU A 86 -11.48 35.56 6.59
C GLU A 86 -12.22 36.86 6.98
N PRO A 87 -11.50 37.98 7.09
CA PRO A 87 -12.15 39.30 7.26
C PRO A 87 -13.07 39.60 6.08
N GLY A 88 -14.28 40.03 6.37
CA GLY A 88 -15.22 40.54 5.39
C GLY A 88 -15.47 42.04 5.56
N ASP A 89 -16.41 42.60 4.79
CA ASP A 89 -16.79 44.01 4.89
C ASP A 89 -17.52 44.27 6.23
N HIS A 90 -17.32 45.47 6.78
CA HIS A 90 -17.98 45.96 7.99
C HIS A 90 -17.78 45.06 9.24
N ASP A 91 -16.57 44.55 9.45
CA ASP A 91 -16.19 43.68 10.59
C ASP A 91 -17.00 42.38 10.70
N GLN A 92 -17.67 41.96 9.64
CA GLN A 92 -18.35 40.67 9.59
C GLN A 92 -17.41 39.60 9.01
N PRO A 93 -17.17 38.50 9.70
CA PRO A 93 -16.36 37.42 9.16
C PRO A 93 -17.08 36.72 8.00
N ILE A 94 -16.31 36.34 6.99
CA ILE A 94 -16.80 35.54 5.88
C ILE A 94 -16.10 34.17 5.87
N SER A 95 -16.76 33.17 5.33
CA SER A 95 -16.11 31.87 5.08
C SER A 95 -15.59 31.83 3.64
N ARG A 96 -14.28 31.59 3.48
CA ARG A 96 -13.65 31.55 2.16
C ARG A 96 -12.76 30.34 2.01
N PHE A 97 -12.84 29.71 0.85
CA PHE A 97 -11.91 28.70 0.37
C PHE A 97 -11.93 28.72 -1.15
N SER A 98 -10.84 29.14 -1.77
CA SER A 98 -10.74 29.36 -3.22
C SER A 98 -10.04 28.21 -3.93
N GLY A 99 -10.18 28.12 -5.24
CA GLY A 99 -9.41 27.19 -6.06
C GLY A 99 -7.90 27.38 -5.91
N LYS A 100 -7.43 28.62 -5.66
CA LYS A 100 -6.03 28.89 -5.33
C LYS A 100 -5.64 28.18 -4.02
N SER A 101 -6.48 28.29 -2.99
CA SER A 101 -6.24 27.62 -1.69
C SER A 101 -6.36 26.10 -1.77
N LEU A 102 -7.19 25.58 -2.70
CA LEU A 102 -7.29 24.15 -2.97
C LEU A 102 -6.04 23.63 -3.69
N ILE A 103 -5.65 24.29 -4.80
CA ILE A 103 -4.56 23.80 -5.66
C ILE A 103 -3.21 23.91 -4.98
N LYS A 104 -2.95 25.02 -4.27
CA LYS A 104 -1.62 25.34 -3.76
C LYS A 104 -1.67 25.94 -2.37
N GLY A 105 -0.87 25.37 -1.47
CA GLY A 105 -0.55 25.95 -0.17
C GLY A 105 0.92 26.31 -0.09
N GLU A 106 1.26 27.18 0.87
CA GLU A 106 2.63 27.54 1.19
C GLU A 106 2.97 27.05 2.61
N GLY A 107 4.04 26.28 2.73
CA GLY A 107 4.58 25.78 3.99
C GLY A 107 6.03 26.25 4.20
N ASP A 108 6.49 26.12 5.43
CA ASP A 108 7.90 26.37 5.76
C ASP A 108 8.74 25.12 5.47
N ALA A 109 9.46 25.14 4.36
CA ALA A 109 10.32 24.03 3.95
C ALA A 109 11.52 23.83 4.88
N SER A 110 11.97 24.88 5.59
CA SER A 110 13.09 24.78 6.53
C SER A 110 12.76 23.99 7.78
N SER A 111 11.48 23.89 8.12
CA SER A 111 10.96 23.13 9.26
C SER A 111 10.41 21.75 8.88
N PHE A 112 10.55 21.35 7.62
CA PHE A 112 9.98 20.13 7.08
C PHE A 112 10.65 18.88 7.69
N PRO A 113 9.91 17.84 8.09
CA PRO A 113 10.47 16.61 8.64
C PRO A 113 11.09 15.76 7.54
N SER A 114 12.37 16.02 7.27
CA SER A 114 13.17 15.39 6.19
C SER A 114 14.23 14.41 6.69
N GLY A 115 14.10 13.91 7.92
CA GLY A 115 15.09 12.98 8.48
C GLY A 115 16.25 13.64 9.20
N GLY A 116 16.14 14.92 9.56
CA GLY A 116 17.09 15.60 10.46
C GLY A 116 17.99 16.65 9.82
N LEU A 117 18.02 16.75 8.51
CA LEU A 117 18.72 17.85 7.84
C LEU A 117 17.77 19.02 7.65
N ARG A 118 18.17 20.17 8.12
CA ARG A 118 17.45 21.43 7.97
C ARG A 118 18.24 22.39 7.09
N ALA A 119 17.69 22.71 5.91
CA ALA A 119 18.22 23.72 5.01
C ALA A 119 17.63 25.08 5.38
N THR A 120 18.34 25.86 6.16
CA THR A 120 17.83 27.12 6.73
C THR A 120 17.75 28.27 5.73
N PHE A 121 18.39 28.18 4.57
CA PHE A 121 18.32 29.18 3.51
C PHE A 121 17.14 28.99 2.54
N GLU A 122 16.56 27.79 2.51
CA GLU A 122 15.39 27.47 1.70
C GLU A 122 14.14 27.39 2.58
N ALA A 123 13.50 28.54 2.81
CA ALA A 123 12.37 28.62 3.72
C ALA A 123 11.01 28.32 3.05
N ARG A 124 10.89 28.42 1.72
CA ARG A 124 9.63 28.25 1.02
C ARG A 124 9.46 26.86 0.45
N GLY A 125 8.32 26.22 0.80
CA GLY A 125 7.81 25.02 0.18
C GLY A 125 6.36 25.20 -0.23
N TYR A 126 5.93 24.35 -1.16
CA TYR A 126 4.58 24.41 -1.71
C TYR A 126 3.94 23.03 -1.70
N THR A 127 2.69 23.02 -1.21
CA THR A 127 1.81 21.86 -1.35
C THR A 127 0.99 22.01 -2.62
N TYR A 128 0.77 20.90 -3.35
CA TYR A 128 -0.11 20.89 -4.52
C TYR A 128 -1.13 19.78 -4.37
N TRP A 129 -2.40 20.09 -4.61
CA TRP A 129 -3.50 19.14 -4.52
C TRP A 129 -3.30 17.94 -5.45
N ASP A 130 -3.42 16.74 -4.89
CA ASP A 130 -3.55 15.50 -5.64
C ASP A 130 -5.03 15.21 -5.89
N CYS A 131 -5.52 15.52 -7.06
CA CYS A 131 -6.92 15.30 -7.44
C CYS A 131 -7.27 13.81 -7.65
N THR A 132 -6.31 12.91 -7.61
CA THR A 132 -6.52 11.45 -7.72
C THR A 132 -6.84 10.80 -6.38
N SER A 133 -6.57 11.49 -5.27
CA SER A 133 -6.93 11.05 -3.91
C SER A 133 -8.11 11.87 -3.38
N PRO A 134 -9.15 11.22 -2.84
CA PRO A 134 -10.31 11.93 -2.31
C PRO A 134 -9.95 12.72 -1.04
N ALA A 135 -10.49 13.93 -0.92
CA ALA A 135 -10.43 14.68 0.33
C ALA A 135 -11.38 14.05 1.37
N PHE A 136 -11.07 14.23 2.64
CA PHE A 136 -11.81 13.60 3.72
C PHE A 136 -11.93 14.51 4.95
N LEU A 137 -12.90 14.21 5.81
CA LEU A 137 -13.10 14.92 7.07
C LEU A 137 -12.55 14.10 8.24
N ARG A 138 -11.73 14.75 9.05
CA ARG A 138 -11.21 14.19 10.30
C ARG A 138 -11.16 15.27 11.38
N ASP A 139 -11.71 14.97 12.55
CA ASP A 139 -11.68 15.89 13.70
C ASP A 139 -12.15 17.32 13.36
N ASN A 140 -13.22 17.48 12.56
CA ASN A 140 -13.76 18.76 12.07
C ASN A 140 -12.80 19.56 11.16
N VAL A 141 -11.83 18.90 10.55
CA VAL A 141 -10.88 19.47 9.59
C VAL A 141 -11.06 18.80 8.24
N LEU A 142 -11.16 19.60 7.19
CA LEU A 142 -11.11 19.12 5.81
C LEU A 142 -9.66 18.80 5.43
N CYS A 143 -9.34 17.54 5.30
CA CYS A 143 -8.03 17.05 4.88
C CYS A 143 -7.98 16.90 3.37
N ILE A 144 -7.07 17.59 2.71
CA ILE A 144 -6.89 17.62 1.26
C ILE A 144 -5.57 16.94 0.93
N PRO A 145 -5.57 15.74 0.31
CA PRO A 145 -4.33 15.05 -0.07
C PRO A 145 -3.50 15.88 -1.03
N THR A 146 -2.22 16.09 -0.71
CA THR A 146 -1.28 16.91 -1.49
C THR A 146 0.08 16.29 -1.60
N ILE A 147 0.85 16.73 -2.58
CA ILE A 147 2.31 16.58 -2.62
C ILE A 147 2.96 17.82 -2.01
N PHE A 148 4.21 17.69 -1.53
CA PHE A 148 4.99 18.81 -1.01
C PHE A 148 6.33 18.92 -1.74
N VAL A 149 6.63 20.12 -2.24
CA VAL A 149 7.86 20.39 -2.99
C VAL A 149 8.50 21.70 -2.50
N SER A 150 9.81 21.81 -2.62
CA SER A 150 10.54 23.04 -2.37
C SER A 150 10.26 24.11 -3.44
N TYR A 151 10.75 25.33 -3.22
CA TYR A 151 10.54 26.42 -4.17
C TYR A 151 11.21 26.18 -5.54
N ASN A 152 12.27 25.38 -5.59
CA ASN A 152 12.97 24.99 -6.82
C ASN A 152 12.38 23.73 -7.46
N GLY A 153 11.31 23.14 -6.89
CA GLY A 153 10.60 21.97 -7.43
C GLY A 153 11.14 20.61 -6.97
N GLU A 154 12.10 20.60 -6.04
CA GLU A 154 12.55 19.34 -5.43
C GLU A 154 11.45 18.74 -4.54
N THR A 155 11.29 17.44 -4.60
CA THR A 155 10.29 16.72 -3.82
C THR A 155 10.71 16.63 -2.35
N LEU A 156 9.83 17.03 -1.44
CA LEU A 156 10.03 17.01 0.00
C LEU A 156 9.12 16.01 0.73
N ASP A 157 8.39 15.19 -0.01
CA ASP A 157 7.48 14.17 0.51
C ASP A 157 7.68 12.81 -0.17
N LYS A 158 6.88 11.82 0.24
CA LYS A 158 6.87 10.48 -0.36
C LYS A 158 5.79 10.30 -1.42
N LYS A 159 4.77 11.15 -1.45
CA LYS A 159 3.64 11.01 -2.36
C LYS A 159 4.00 11.37 -3.80
N ALA A 160 4.75 12.44 -4.03
CA ALA A 160 5.16 12.82 -5.37
C ALA A 160 6.03 11.75 -6.06
N PRO A 161 7.05 11.14 -5.42
CA PRO A 161 7.76 10.00 -5.99
C PRO A 161 6.86 8.79 -6.24
N LEU A 162 5.89 8.52 -5.35
CA LEU A 162 4.95 7.41 -5.51
C LEU A 162 4.10 7.60 -6.77
N LEU A 163 3.52 8.78 -6.97
CA LEU A 163 2.75 9.11 -8.17
C LEU A 163 3.58 9.00 -9.45
N LYS A 164 4.84 9.49 -9.43
CA LYS A 164 5.77 9.35 -10.57
C LYS A 164 6.09 7.88 -10.87
N SER A 165 6.29 7.06 -9.86
CA SER A 165 6.57 5.63 -10.04
C SER A 165 5.36 4.87 -10.60
N ALA A 166 4.15 5.21 -10.13
CA ALA A 166 2.90 4.67 -10.64
C ALA A 166 2.68 5.04 -12.12
N GLU A 167 3.01 6.28 -12.51
CA GLU A 167 2.97 6.70 -13.89
C GLU A 167 3.99 5.94 -14.76
N ALA A 168 5.21 5.75 -14.26
CA ALA A 168 6.26 5.04 -14.97
C ALA A 168 5.86 3.58 -15.27
N ILE A 169 5.36 2.86 -14.25
CA ILE A 169 4.94 1.47 -14.45
C ILE A 169 3.69 1.38 -15.32
N SER A 170 2.71 2.27 -15.14
CA SER A 170 1.52 2.35 -15.98
C SER A 170 1.88 2.48 -17.46
N LYS A 171 2.77 3.42 -17.78
CA LYS A 171 3.25 3.64 -19.17
C LYS A 171 3.85 2.39 -19.77
N GLN A 172 4.73 1.68 -19.07
CA GLN A 172 5.44 0.53 -19.64
C GLN A 172 4.53 -0.70 -19.71
N ALA A 173 3.71 -0.95 -18.69
CA ALA A 173 2.75 -2.04 -18.68
C ALA A 173 1.70 -1.89 -19.79
N THR A 174 1.16 -0.68 -19.98
CA THR A 174 0.20 -0.37 -21.06
C THR A 174 0.80 -0.62 -22.44
N ARG A 175 2.07 -0.25 -22.68
CA ARG A 175 2.78 -0.54 -23.94
C ARG A 175 2.77 -2.04 -24.23
N ILE A 176 3.06 -2.89 -23.24
CA ILE A 176 3.11 -4.35 -23.41
C ILE A 176 1.71 -4.91 -23.63
N VAL A 177 0.73 -4.55 -22.79
CA VAL A 177 -0.63 -5.10 -22.90
C VAL A 177 -1.22 -4.83 -24.28
N ASN A 178 -1.04 -3.62 -24.81
CA ASN A 178 -1.58 -3.23 -26.13
C ASN A 178 -0.90 -3.92 -27.30
N LEU A 179 0.29 -4.52 -27.13
CA LEU A 179 0.92 -5.35 -28.17
C LEU A 179 0.17 -6.66 -28.41
N PHE A 180 -0.52 -7.19 -27.39
CA PHE A 180 -1.32 -8.41 -27.51
C PHE A 180 -2.68 -8.17 -28.19
N LYS A 181 -3.07 -6.91 -28.42
CA LYS A 181 -4.23 -6.46 -29.23
C LYS A 181 -5.60 -6.99 -28.82
N ASP A 182 -5.74 -7.44 -27.59
CA ASP A 182 -7.04 -7.94 -27.11
C ASP A 182 -8.05 -6.79 -26.91
N LYS A 183 -7.57 -5.64 -26.42
CA LYS A 183 -8.33 -4.41 -26.19
C LYS A 183 -7.40 -3.19 -26.23
N ASP A 184 -7.99 -1.99 -26.37
CA ASP A 184 -7.27 -0.72 -26.24
C ASP A 184 -7.24 -0.29 -24.77
N ILE A 185 -6.21 -0.72 -24.05
CA ILE A 185 -5.98 -0.36 -22.65
C ILE A 185 -5.31 1.00 -22.58
N LYS A 186 -5.89 1.93 -21.82
CA LYS A 186 -5.39 3.30 -21.69
C LYS A 186 -4.38 3.45 -20.56
N HIS A 187 -4.59 2.73 -19.45
CA HIS A 187 -3.65 2.73 -18.33
C HIS A 187 -3.72 1.43 -17.53
N VAL A 188 -2.64 1.16 -16.82
CA VAL A 188 -2.50 0.06 -15.87
C VAL A 188 -2.19 0.66 -14.50
N ASN A 189 -2.93 0.28 -13.48
CA ASN A 189 -2.74 0.75 -12.12
C ASN A 189 -1.97 -0.28 -11.30
N ALA A 190 -1.02 0.20 -10.49
CA ALA A 190 -0.48 -0.59 -9.39
C ALA A 190 -1.51 -0.61 -8.26
N MET A 191 -1.93 -1.81 -7.86
CA MET A 191 -2.89 -2.04 -6.78
C MET A 191 -2.17 -2.56 -5.55
N VAL A 192 -2.56 -2.08 -4.37
CA VAL A 192 -1.91 -2.43 -3.11
C VAL A 192 -2.93 -2.71 -2.02
N GLY A 193 -2.73 -3.80 -1.29
CA GLY A 193 -3.40 -4.10 -0.02
C GLY A 193 -2.36 -4.19 1.09
N LEU A 194 -2.56 -3.46 2.17
CA LEU A 194 -1.60 -3.36 3.27
C LEU A 194 -2.17 -4.00 4.54
N GLU A 195 -1.54 -5.06 5.01
CA GLU A 195 -1.87 -5.75 6.25
C GLU A 195 -1.08 -5.08 7.40
N GLN A 196 -1.76 -4.34 8.28
CA GLN A 196 -1.12 -3.58 9.35
C GLN A 196 -1.14 -4.36 10.65
N GLU A 197 0.02 -4.86 11.06
CA GLU A 197 0.20 -5.45 12.38
C GLU A 197 0.48 -4.38 13.45
N TYR A 198 0.03 -4.63 14.68
CA TYR A 198 0.21 -3.72 15.81
C TYR A 198 0.07 -4.45 17.14
N PHE A 199 0.64 -3.86 18.22
CA PHE A 199 0.44 -4.31 19.60
C PHE A 199 -0.48 -3.36 20.35
N LEU A 200 -1.32 -3.94 21.22
CA LEU A 200 -2.12 -3.19 22.21
C LEU A 200 -1.72 -3.57 23.62
N ILE A 201 -1.35 -2.59 24.41
CA ILE A 201 -1.01 -2.80 25.83
C ILE A 201 -1.79 -1.84 26.71
N ASP A 202 -1.95 -2.18 28.00
CA ASP A 202 -2.61 -1.30 28.97
C ASP A 202 -1.88 0.04 29.08
N LYS A 203 -2.60 1.16 28.97
CA LYS A 203 -2.02 2.50 28.95
C LYS A 203 -1.31 2.86 30.26
N LYS A 204 -1.83 2.40 31.42
CA LYS A 204 -1.19 2.68 32.72
C LYS A 204 0.17 2.01 32.80
N MET A 205 0.23 0.71 32.42
CA MET A 205 1.49 -0.03 32.39
C MET A 205 2.47 0.56 31.35
N TYR A 206 1.98 1.00 30.20
CA TYR A 206 2.78 1.70 29.19
C TYR A 206 3.46 2.94 29.75
N LEU A 207 2.71 3.79 30.46
CA LEU A 207 3.22 5.06 31.02
C LEU A 207 4.25 4.85 32.14
N GLU A 208 4.22 3.72 32.84
CA GLU A 208 5.23 3.33 33.82
C GLU A 208 6.55 2.87 33.19
N ARG A 209 6.51 2.44 31.94
CA ARG A 209 7.66 1.94 31.18
C ARG A 209 8.27 3.04 30.28
N LYS A 210 9.22 3.79 30.82
CA LYS A 210 9.86 4.90 30.08
C LYS A 210 10.58 4.45 28.82
N ASP A 211 11.11 3.24 28.77
CA ASP A 211 11.68 2.66 27.58
C ASP A 211 10.64 2.50 26.44
N LEU A 212 9.45 1.98 26.75
CA LEU A 212 8.34 1.91 25.77
C LEU A 212 7.88 3.31 25.35
N VAL A 213 7.73 4.24 26.28
CA VAL A 213 7.27 5.62 25.99
C VAL A 213 8.24 6.36 25.07
N HIS A 214 9.55 6.26 25.33
CA HIS A 214 10.55 7.05 24.61
C HIS A 214 11.13 6.36 23.38
N THR A 215 11.15 5.02 23.33
CA THR A 215 11.77 4.28 22.23
C THR A 215 10.80 3.38 21.46
N GLY A 216 9.58 3.19 21.95
CA GLY A 216 8.58 2.27 21.36
C GLY A 216 8.88 0.79 21.64
N ARG A 217 9.96 0.45 22.36
CA ARG A 217 10.34 -0.93 22.68
C ARG A 217 10.91 -1.07 24.09
N THR A 218 10.86 -2.30 24.62
CA THR A 218 11.55 -2.63 25.87
C THR A 218 13.06 -2.69 25.66
N LEU A 219 13.84 -2.06 26.55
CA LEU A 219 15.30 -2.07 26.56
C LEU A 219 15.88 -2.97 27.66
N PHE A 220 15.09 -3.23 28.71
CA PHE A 220 15.48 -4.03 29.87
C PHE A 220 14.25 -4.71 30.48
N GLY A 221 14.47 -5.65 31.37
CA GLY A 221 13.43 -6.41 32.07
C GLY A 221 13.46 -7.89 31.71
N SER A 222 12.59 -8.67 32.35
CA SER A 222 12.43 -10.08 32.05
C SER A 222 11.64 -10.30 30.74
N MET A 223 11.79 -11.52 30.20
CA MET A 223 11.02 -11.97 29.05
C MET A 223 9.50 -11.93 29.37
N PRO A 224 8.66 -11.75 28.35
CA PRO A 224 7.21 -11.81 28.55
C PRO A 224 6.80 -13.12 29.24
N PRO A 225 5.87 -13.09 30.20
CA PRO A 225 5.42 -14.30 30.91
C PRO A 225 4.58 -15.24 30.04
N LYS A 226 4.04 -14.72 28.94
CA LYS A 226 3.34 -15.51 27.91
C LYS A 226 4.25 -15.64 26.70
N SER A 227 4.45 -16.89 26.28
CA SER A 227 5.14 -17.18 25.03
C SER A 227 4.19 -17.20 23.84
N MET A 228 4.73 -17.44 22.66
CA MET A 228 3.96 -17.66 21.41
C MET A 228 3.41 -19.09 21.34
N ASP A 229 3.16 -19.74 22.50
CA ASP A 229 2.57 -21.07 22.56
C ASP A 229 1.07 -21.01 22.24
N ILE A 230 0.44 -22.19 22.19
CA ILE A 230 -0.94 -22.48 21.81
C ILE A 230 -2.01 -21.54 22.44
N ARG A 231 -1.69 -20.70 23.42
CA ARG A 231 -2.66 -19.89 24.19
C ARG A 231 -2.69 -18.40 23.89
N GLY A 232 -2.30 -17.90 22.78
CA GLY A 232 -2.29 -16.44 22.62
C GLY A 232 -2.06 -15.92 21.24
N HIS A 233 -2.25 -16.74 20.23
CA HIS A 233 -2.07 -16.39 18.83
C HIS A 233 -3.37 -16.50 18.02
N TYR A 234 -3.31 -16.65 16.72
CA TYR A 234 -4.42 -16.68 15.75
C TYR A 234 -5.69 -17.40 16.20
N PHE A 235 -5.58 -18.52 16.91
CA PHE A 235 -6.71 -19.36 17.32
C PHE A 235 -7.32 -18.97 18.67
N GLY A 236 -6.78 -17.96 19.33
CA GLY A 236 -7.35 -17.40 20.56
C GLY A 236 -8.60 -16.55 20.25
N SER A 237 -9.53 -16.48 21.22
CA SER A 237 -10.63 -15.51 21.14
C SER A 237 -10.10 -14.09 21.34
N ILE A 238 -10.68 -13.14 20.60
CA ILE A 238 -10.37 -11.72 20.79
C ILE A 238 -10.92 -11.26 22.15
N PRO A 239 -10.10 -10.66 23.05
CA PRO A 239 -10.57 -10.16 24.34
C PRO A 239 -11.65 -9.08 24.16
N SER A 240 -12.68 -9.06 25.00
CA SER A 240 -13.82 -8.13 24.86
C SER A 240 -13.41 -6.65 24.79
N ARG A 241 -12.38 -6.24 25.55
CA ARG A 241 -11.85 -4.86 25.49
C ARG A 241 -11.25 -4.54 24.14
N VAL A 242 -10.55 -5.50 23.52
CA VAL A 242 -9.95 -5.36 22.18
C VAL A 242 -11.05 -5.37 21.12
N GLN A 243 -12.05 -6.24 21.26
CA GLN A 243 -13.20 -6.28 20.36
C GLN A 243 -13.93 -4.93 20.31
N ALA A 244 -14.16 -4.30 21.47
CA ALA A 244 -14.78 -2.98 21.52
C ALA A 244 -13.92 -1.89 20.83
N PHE A 245 -12.62 -1.97 20.99
CA PHE A 245 -11.66 -1.10 20.27
C PHE A 245 -11.71 -1.32 18.76
N MET A 246 -11.64 -2.57 18.31
CA MET A 246 -11.70 -2.94 16.89
C MET A 246 -12.98 -2.45 16.23
N THR A 247 -14.13 -2.65 16.88
CA THR A 247 -15.42 -2.14 16.39
C THR A 247 -15.40 -0.62 16.18
N GLU A 248 -14.85 0.15 17.13
CA GLU A 248 -14.78 1.61 16.99
C GLU A 248 -13.76 2.07 15.93
N VAL A 249 -12.70 1.30 15.73
CA VAL A 249 -11.74 1.52 14.62
C VAL A 249 -12.43 1.30 13.28
N ASP A 250 -13.11 0.18 13.10
CA ASP A 250 -13.83 -0.15 11.87
C ASP A 250 -14.85 0.91 11.50
N GLU A 251 -15.71 1.32 12.46
CA GLU A 251 -16.72 2.36 12.23
C GLU A 251 -16.11 3.69 11.79
N GLU A 252 -14.98 4.09 12.37
CA GLU A 252 -14.28 5.30 11.99
C GLU A 252 -13.69 5.20 10.58
N LEU A 253 -13.07 4.07 10.26
CA LEU A 253 -12.48 3.81 8.94
C LEU A 253 -13.55 3.71 7.86
N TRP A 254 -14.68 3.06 8.13
CA TRP A 254 -15.81 3.00 7.19
C TRP A 254 -16.39 4.38 6.89
N LYS A 255 -16.52 5.27 7.90
CA LYS A 255 -16.92 6.67 7.66
C LYS A 255 -15.96 7.42 6.74
N LEU A 256 -14.68 7.06 6.76
CA LEU A 256 -13.65 7.58 5.86
C LEU A 256 -13.57 6.86 4.50
N GLY A 257 -14.48 5.92 4.23
CA GLY A 257 -14.54 5.16 2.99
C GLY A 257 -13.43 4.12 2.86
N ILE A 258 -12.82 3.71 3.96
CA ILE A 258 -11.78 2.67 4.01
C ILE A 258 -12.45 1.33 4.27
N TYR A 259 -12.30 0.39 3.34
CA TYR A 259 -12.83 -0.97 3.48
C TYR A 259 -11.96 -1.80 4.43
N ALA A 260 -11.95 -1.48 5.73
CA ALA A 260 -11.40 -2.36 6.75
C ALA A 260 -12.17 -3.68 6.72
N LYS A 261 -11.52 -4.79 6.38
CA LYS A 261 -12.19 -6.05 6.02
C LYS A 261 -11.97 -7.13 7.04
N THR A 262 -10.76 -7.22 7.57
CA THR A 262 -10.34 -8.32 8.43
C THR A 262 -9.56 -7.80 9.62
N GLU A 263 -9.90 -8.28 10.80
CA GLU A 263 -9.16 -8.08 12.04
C GLU A 263 -9.04 -9.40 12.78
N HIS A 264 -7.88 -9.71 13.33
CA HIS A 264 -7.64 -10.92 14.09
C HIS A 264 -6.48 -10.79 15.08
N ASN A 265 -6.35 -11.79 15.96
CA ASN A 265 -5.16 -11.97 16.77
C ASN A 265 -3.97 -12.35 15.88
N GLU A 266 -2.81 -11.85 16.24
CA GLU A 266 -1.52 -12.25 15.68
C GLU A 266 -0.77 -13.23 16.59
N VAL A 267 0.41 -13.68 16.16
CA VAL A 267 1.20 -14.74 16.82
C VAL A 267 1.63 -14.36 18.22
N ALA A 268 2.09 -13.14 18.45
CA ALA A 268 2.54 -12.72 19.77
C ALA A 268 1.36 -12.35 20.69
N PRO A 269 1.52 -12.51 22.01
CA PRO A 269 0.55 -12.01 22.97
C PRO A 269 0.31 -10.51 22.80
N CYS A 270 -0.96 -10.09 22.77
CA CYS A 270 -1.37 -8.69 22.57
C CYS A 270 -1.00 -8.09 21.22
N GLN A 271 -0.74 -8.92 20.23
CA GLN A 271 -0.53 -8.53 18.83
C GLN A 271 -1.79 -8.80 18.01
N PHE A 272 -2.10 -7.88 17.10
CA PHE A 272 -3.29 -7.90 16.25
C PHE A 272 -2.94 -7.37 14.87
N GLU A 273 -3.83 -7.66 13.91
CA GLU A 273 -3.71 -7.18 12.53
C GLU A 273 -5.04 -6.59 12.05
N ILE A 274 -4.93 -5.59 11.20
CA ILE A 274 -6.03 -5.06 10.39
C ILE A 274 -5.64 -5.06 8.92
N ALA A 275 -6.51 -5.63 8.08
CA ALA A 275 -6.30 -5.73 6.65
C ALA A 275 -7.46 -5.10 5.87
N PRO A 276 -7.27 -3.94 5.22
CA PRO A 276 -8.24 -3.37 4.30
C PRO A 276 -8.20 -4.08 2.94
N LEU A 277 -9.26 -3.89 2.13
CA LEU A 277 -9.26 -4.32 0.75
C LEU A 277 -8.20 -3.55 -0.06
N PHE A 278 -7.63 -4.21 -1.09
CA PHE A 278 -6.67 -3.59 -1.99
C PHE A 278 -7.33 -2.50 -2.86
N ILE A 279 -6.56 -1.47 -3.14
CA ILE A 279 -6.97 -0.32 -3.95
C ILE A 279 -5.73 0.25 -4.68
N ASP A 280 -5.90 1.28 -5.51
CA ASP A 280 -4.78 2.01 -6.12
C ASP A 280 -3.68 2.33 -5.10
N ALA A 281 -2.42 2.10 -5.45
CA ALA A 281 -1.28 2.17 -4.55
C ALA A 281 -1.14 3.53 -3.85
N ASN A 282 -1.46 4.64 -4.54
CA ASN A 282 -1.40 5.97 -3.96
C ASN A 282 -2.45 6.13 -2.85
N VAL A 283 -3.69 5.72 -3.12
CA VAL A 283 -4.79 5.79 -2.15
C VAL A 283 -4.59 4.79 -1.00
N ALA A 284 -4.09 3.58 -1.30
CA ALA A 284 -3.81 2.57 -0.28
C ALA A 284 -2.79 3.05 0.76
N VAL A 285 -1.76 3.77 0.32
CA VAL A 285 -0.76 4.33 1.21
C VAL A 285 -1.34 5.47 2.06
N ASP A 286 -2.15 6.36 1.49
CA ASP A 286 -2.87 7.39 2.24
C ASP A 286 -3.77 6.74 3.31
N GLN A 287 -4.56 5.74 2.94
CA GLN A 287 -5.44 5.02 3.85
C GLN A 287 -4.67 4.34 4.98
N ASN A 288 -3.53 3.73 4.69
CA ASN A 288 -2.71 3.10 5.72
C ASN A 288 -2.18 4.12 6.75
N LEU A 289 -1.76 5.31 6.33
CA LEU A 289 -1.34 6.35 7.26
C LEU A 289 -2.51 6.83 8.15
N ILE A 290 -3.71 6.90 7.59
CA ILE A 290 -4.94 7.19 8.34
C ILE A 290 -5.23 6.06 9.35
N ILE A 291 -5.13 4.79 8.92
CA ILE A 291 -5.31 3.62 9.81
C ILE A 291 -4.35 3.70 10.99
N MET A 292 -3.06 3.96 10.74
CA MET A 292 -2.05 4.08 11.81
C MET A 292 -2.38 5.19 12.83
N ASP A 293 -2.96 6.30 12.38
CA ASP A 293 -3.39 7.39 13.27
C ASP A 293 -4.66 7.02 14.05
N VAL A 294 -5.65 6.44 13.39
CA VAL A 294 -6.91 5.98 14.01
C VAL A 294 -6.64 4.92 15.07
N LEU A 295 -5.79 3.92 14.77
CA LEU A 295 -5.40 2.89 15.75
C LEU A 295 -4.84 3.50 17.04
N LYS A 296 -3.95 4.49 16.94
CA LYS A 296 -3.37 5.16 18.10
C LYS A 296 -4.40 5.96 18.89
N LYS A 297 -5.22 6.77 18.21
CA LYS A 297 -6.24 7.60 18.84
C LYS A 297 -7.31 6.78 19.53
N LYS A 298 -7.80 5.72 18.87
CA LYS A 298 -8.82 4.84 19.46
C LYS A 298 -8.26 4.00 20.62
N ALA A 299 -7.03 3.52 20.51
CA ALA A 299 -6.37 2.82 21.62
C ALA A 299 -6.29 3.72 22.87
N ASP A 300 -5.92 4.99 22.70
CA ASP A 300 -5.87 5.96 23.78
C ASP A 300 -7.23 6.13 24.47
N LYS A 301 -8.30 6.25 23.70
CA LYS A 301 -9.68 6.37 24.18
C LYS A 301 -10.13 5.13 24.96
N HIS A 302 -9.70 3.94 24.55
CA HIS A 302 -9.99 2.68 25.26
C HIS A 302 -9.03 2.37 26.43
N GLY A 303 -8.19 3.35 26.84
CA GLY A 303 -7.22 3.16 27.91
C GLY A 303 -6.11 2.17 27.57
N MET A 304 -5.78 2.06 26.28
CA MET A 304 -4.69 1.24 25.74
C MET A 304 -3.67 2.12 25.02
N ALA A 305 -2.49 1.58 24.79
CA ALA A 305 -1.46 2.15 23.92
C ALA A 305 -1.24 1.23 22.72
N CYS A 306 -1.35 1.78 21.53
CA CYS A 306 -1.04 1.07 20.27
C CYS A 306 0.44 1.26 19.94
N LEU A 307 1.18 0.16 19.85
CA LEU A 307 2.60 0.16 19.49
C LEU A 307 2.73 -0.29 18.04
N LEU A 308 3.28 0.59 17.21
CA LEU A 308 3.61 0.31 15.81
C LEU A 308 5.11 0.05 15.60
N HIS A 309 5.88 -0.06 16.68
CA HIS A 309 7.29 -0.43 16.59
C HIS A 309 7.43 -1.87 16.09
N GLU A 310 8.39 -2.15 15.24
CA GLU A 310 8.57 -3.45 14.58
C GLU A 310 8.92 -4.59 15.55
N LYS A 311 9.58 -4.28 16.67
CA LYS A 311 9.95 -5.27 17.70
C LYS A 311 9.82 -4.64 19.09
N PRO A 312 8.60 -4.41 19.59
CA PRO A 312 8.41 -3.76 20.89
C PRO A 312 8.85 -4.66 22.06
N PHE A 313 8.79 -5.98 21.89
CA PHE A 313 9.15 -6.95 22.91
C PHE A 313 10.14 -7.99 22.35
N GLN A 314 11.22 -8.20 23.06
CA GLN A 314 12.21 -9.22 22.72
C GLN A 314 11.64 -10.62 23.00
N GLY A 315 11.99 -11.62 22.17
CA GLY A 315 11.64 -13.02 22.37
C GLY A 315 10.21 -13.42 21.98
N VAL A 316 9.48 -12.50 21.36
CA VAL A 316 8.18 -12.79 20.73
C VAL A 316 8.16 -12.17 19.32
N ASN A 317 7.19 -12.56 18.49
CA ASN A 317 7.03 -12.05 17.13
C ASN A 317 7.04 -10.50 17.11
N GLY A 318 7.56 -9.94 16.03
CA GLY A 318 7.51 -8.50 15.76
C GLY A 318 6.35 -8.15 14.82
N SER A 319 6.14 -6.86 14.58
CA SER A 319 5.08 -6.35 13.71
C SER A 319 5.62 -5.85 12.40
N GLY A 320 5.03 -6.31 11.32
CA GLY A 320 5.27 -5.86 9.96
C GLY A 320 4.07 -5.15 9.34
N LYS A 321 4.21 -4.97 8.04
CA LYS A 321 3.15 -4.48 7.16
C LYS A 321 3.32 -5.21 5.84
N HIS A 322 2.53 -6.24 5.61
CA HIS A 322 2.61 -6.99 4.37
C HIS A 322 2.07 -6.15 3.21
N ASN A 323 2.87 -6.00 2.17
CA ASN A 323 2.54 -5.20 1.00
C ASN A 323 2.13 -6.12 -0.15
N ASN A 324 0.84 -6.39 -0.26
CA ASN A 324 0.26 -7.13 -1.38
C ASN A 324 0.18 -6.22 -2.60
N TRP A 325 0.89 -6.55 -3.66
CA TRP A 325 1.04 -5.72 -4.84
C TRP A 325 0.66 -6.47 -6.11
N SER A 326 -0.11 -5.81 -6.99
CA SER A 326 -0.48 -6.33 -8.31
C SER A 326 -0.64 -5.21 -9.33
N LEU A 327 -0.87 -5.58 -10.60
CA LEU A 327 -1.10 -4.66 -11.72
C LEU A 327 -2.46 -4.95 -12.34
N VAL A 328 -3.30 -3.91 -12.45
CA VAL A 328 -4.67 -4.05 -12.97
C VAL A 328 -4.91 -3.03 -14.08
N THR A 329 -5.45 -3.48 -15.21
CA THR A 329 -5.84 -2.63 -16.35
C THR A 329 -7.05 -1.76 -16.01
N ASP A 330 -7.28 -0.71 -16.78
CA ASP A 330 -8.45 0.19 -16.62
C ASP A 330 -9.80 -0.49 -16.85
N ASP A 331 -9.84 -1.66 -17.50
CA ASP A 331 -11.03 -2.51 -17.63
C ASP A 331 -11.13 -3.60 -16.54
N GLY A 332 -10.25 -3.58 -15.53
CA GLY A 332 -10.31 -4.41 -14.33
C GLY A 332 -9.60 -5.76 -14.43
N GLN A 333 -8.81 -6.03 -15.48
CA GLN A 333 -8.07 -7.27 -15.61
C GLN A 333 -6.78 -7.23 -14.78
N ASN A 334 -6.60 -8.19 -13.86
CA ASN A 334 -5.35 -8.38 -13.14
C ASN A 334 -4.31 -9.06 -14.04
N LEU A 335 -3.16 -8.42 -14.25
CA LEU A 335 -2.08 -8.91 -15.11
C LEU A 335 -1.25 -10.03 -14.45
N LEU A 336 -1.40 -10.21 -13.15
CA LEU A 336 -0.80 -11.28 -12.36
C LEU A 336 -1.77 -12.43 -12.07
N GLU A 337 -2.93 -12.46 -12.74
CA GLU A 337 -3.86 -13.58 -12.70
C GLU A 337 -3.39 -14.67 -13.65
N PRO A 338 -2.96 -15.85 -13.12
CA PRO A 338 -2.44 -16.95 -13.95
C PRO A 338 -3.52 -17.58 -14.83
N GLY A 339 -4.78 -17.60 -14.35
CA GLY A 339 -5.87 -18.35 -14.96
C GLY A 339 -5.73 -19.87 -14.77
N ASP A 340 -6.64 -20.63 -15.36
CA ASP A 340 -6.68 -22.11 -15.23
C ASP A 340 -5.47 -22.81 -15.88
N ARG A 341 -4.79 -22.12 -16.78
CA ARG A 341 -3.63 -22.64 -17.53
C ARG A 341 -2.48 -21.63 -17.55
N PRO A 342 -1.75 -21.48 -16.44
CA PRO A 342 -0.67 -20.50 -16.33
C PRO A 342 0.38 -20.60 -17.44
N HIS A 343 0.71 -21.81 -17.86
CA HIS A 343 1.70 -22.12 -18.90
C HIS A 343 1.31 -21.65 -20.31
N GLU A 344 0.02 -21.47 -20.59
CA GLU A 344 -0.50 -20.93 -21.86
C GLU A 344 -0.68 -19.40 -21.81
N ASN A 345 -0.65 -18.80 -20.63
CA ASN A 345 -0.85 -17.36 -20.44
C ASN A 345 0.49 -16.60 -20.62
N ILE A 346 0.86 -16.41 -21.87
CA ILE A 346 2.16 -15.78 -22.23
C ILE A 346 2.29 -14.38 -21.63
N ARG A 347 1.22 -13.61 -21.59
CA ARG A 347 1.23 -12.27 -21.00
C ARG A 347 1.52 -12.32 -19.50
N PHE A 348 0.85 -13.18 -18.76
CA PHE A 348 1.13 -13.43 -17.33
C PHE A 348 2.60 -13.82 -17.12
N LEU A 349 3.10 -14.82 -17.86
CA LEU A 349 4.50 -15.27 -17.77
C LEU A 349 5.49 -14.13 -18.03
N LEU A 350 5.18 -13.26 -18.98
CA LEU A 350 6.03 -12.12 -19.33
C LEU A 350 6.11 -11.09 -18.17
N PHE A 351 4.97 -10.79 -17.52
CA PHE A 351 4.95 -9.91 -16.34
C PHE A 351 5.67 -10.54 -15.15
N VAL A 352 5.47 -11.82 -14.89
CA VAL A 352 6.21 -12.57 -13.84
C VAL A 352 7.71 -12.52 -14.10
N CYS A 353 8.16 -12.81 -15.32
CA CYS A 353 9.58 -12.75 -15.67
C CYS A 353 10.16 -11.34 -15.52
N ALA A 354 9.39 -10.30 -15.88
CA ALA A 354 9.80 -8.91 -15.67
C ALA A 354 10.02 -8.59 -14.20
N ILE A 355 9.17 -9.11 -13.31
CA ILE A 355 9.31 -8.94 -11.86
C ILE A 355 10.54 -9.69 -11.34
N ILE A 356 10.76 -10.91 -11.77
CA ILE A 356 11.95 -11.71 -11.42
C ILE A 356 13.24 -10.97 -11.84
N GLU A 357 13.30 -10.48 -13.06
CA GLU A 357 14.44 -9.67 -13.55
C GLU A 357 14.63 -8.40 -12.70
N ALA A 358 13.55 -7.68 -12.41
CA ALA A 358 13.59 -6.44 -11.65
C ALA A 358 14.12 -6.65 -10.23
N VAL A 359 13.65 -7.68 -9.53
CA VAL A 359 14.06 -7.98 -8.15
C VAL A 359 15.52 -8.45 -8.11
N ASP A 360 15.96 -9.26 -9.06
CA ASP A 360 17.35 -9.73 -9.12
C ASP A 360 18.34 -8.62 -9.53
N LYS A 361 17.90 -7.65 -10.33
CA LYS A 361 18.72 -6.49 -10.70
C LYS A 361 18.88 -5.46 -9.59
N TYR A 362 17.87 -5.29 -8.74
CA TYR A 362 17.79 -4.20 -7.76
C TYR A 362 17.44 -4.66 -6.34
N PRO A 363 18.03 -5.77 -5.83
CA PRO A 363 17.70 -6.29 -4.51
C PRO A 363 18.05 -5.29 -3.39
N GLU A 364 19.13 -4.50 -3.57
CA GLU A 364 19.58 -3.51 -2.60
C GLU A 364 18.55 -2.40 -2.39
N LEU A 365 17.85 -1.99 -3.45
CA LEU A 365 16.80 -0.99 -3.35
C LEU A 365 15.60 -1.51 -2.54
N LEU A 366 15.21 -2.77 -2.76
CA LEU A 366 14.16 -3.40 -1.97
C LEU A 366 14.59 -3.59 -0.51
N ARG A 367 15.84 -3.99 -0.27
CA ARG A 367 16.39 -4.08 1.09
C ARG A 367 16.42 -2.71 1.77
N MET A 368 16.78 -1.66 1.05
CA MET A 368 16.73 -0.29 1.55
C MET A 368 15.30 0.14 1.91
N ALA A 369 14.29 -0.24 1.11
CA ALA A 369 12.89 0.07 1.37
C ALA A 369 12.40 -0.50 2.71
N ALA A 370 12.91 -1.66 3.09
CA ALA A 370 12.57 -2.35 4.33
C ALA A 370 13.49 -1.96 5.50
N SER A 371 14.57 -1.23 5.25
CA SER A 371 15.59 -0.93 6.25
C SER A 371 15.11 0.15 7.21
N CYS A 372 15.04 -0.20 8.47
CA CYS A 372 14.93 0.75 9.57
C CYS A 372 15.40 0.09 10.87
N TYR A 373 15.77 0.94 11.82
CA TYR A 373 16.28 0.52 13.12
C TYR A 373 15.42 -0.56 13.81
N GLY A 374 14.10 -0.37 13.86
CA GLY A 374 13.18 -1.34 14.48
C GLY A 374 13.09 -2.66 13.69
N ASN A 375 13.13 -2.58 12.37
CA ASN A 375 12.95 -3.73 11.50
C ASN A 375 14.16 -4.68 11.48
N ASP A 376 15.37 -4.16 11.74
CA ASP A 376 16.56 -5.00 11.85
C ASP A 376 16.53 -5.91 13.10
N TYR A 377 15.72 -5.57 14.11
CA TYR A 377 15.44 -6.46 15.25
C TYR A 377 14.33 -7.47 14.96
N ARG A 378 13.46 -7.21 13.99
CA ARG A 378 12.33 -8.06 13.62
C ARG A 378 12.73 -9.13 12.61
N LEU A 379 13.47 -8.76 11.56
CA LEU A 379 13.79 -9.63 10.43
C LEU A 379 14.64 -10.83 10.84
N GLY A 380 14.35 -12.00 10.23
CA GLY A 380 15.12 -13.22 10.38
C GLY A 380 14.71 -14.12 11.53
N ALA A 381 13.60 -13.84 12.19
CA ALA A 381 13.07 -14.68 13.26
C ALA A 381 11.53 -14.67 13.31
N ASP A 382 10.96 -15.68 13.88
CA ASP A 382 9.52 -15.89 14.07
C ASP A 382 8.79 -15.95 12.72
N GLU A 383 7.90 -15.00 12.41
CA GLU A 383 7.22 -14.93 11.11
C GLU A 383 7.82 -13.90 10.16
N ALA A 384 8.84 -13.15 10.60
CA ALA A 384 9.48 -12.16 9.75
C ALA A 384 10.52 -12.82 8.82
N PRO A 385 10.52 -12.50 7.51
CA PRO A 385 11.46 -13.09 6.58
C PRO A 385 12.91 -12.66 6.91
N PRO A 386 13.92 -13.42 6.46
CA PRO A 386 15.31 -13.02 6.58
C PRO A 386 15.59 -11.76 5.77
N ALA A 387 16.71 -11.09 6.06
CA ALA A 387 17.13 -9.87 5.37
C ALA A 387 17.63 -10.11 3.93
N VAL A 388 17.65 -11.35 3.47
CA VAL A 388 18.05 -11.75 2.11
C VAL A 388 16.85 -11.68 1.18
N ILE A 389 16.97 -10.92 0.09
CA ILE A 389 15.90 -10.81 -0.90
C ILE A 389 15.84 -12.09 -1.75
N SER A 390 14.66 -12.70 -1.80
CA SER A 390 14.34 -13.86 -2.67
C SER A 390 12.87 -13.82 -3.04
N ILE A 391 12.51 -14.59 -4.08
CA ILE A 391 11.12 -14.72 -4.54
C ILE A 391 10.70 -16.19 -4.39
N CYS A 392 9.55 -16.42 -3.74
CA CYS A 392 8.86 -17.68 -3.73
C CYS A 392 7.72 -17.66 -4.75
N MET A 393 7.70 -18.62 -5.67
CA MET A 393 6.66 -18.72 -6.71
C MET A 393 5.60 -19.78 -6.43
N GLY A 394 5.86 -20.68 -5.49
CA GLY A 394 5.06 -21.88 -5.25
C GLY A 394 5.35 -23.00 -6.25
N ASP A 395 4.97 -24.24 -5.86
CA ASP A 395 5.40 -25.46 -6.56
C ASP A 395 5.01 -25.49 -8.05
N GLU A 396 3.78 -25.12 -8.37
CA GLU A 396 3.28 -25.19 -9.75
C GLU A 396 4.01 -24.23 -10.69
N LEU A 397 4.15 -22.97 -10.27
CA LEU A 397 4.82 -21.96 -11.10
C LEU A 397 6.32 -22.23 -11.20
N GLU A 398 6.97 -22.75 -10.18
CA GLU A 398 8.38 -23.16 -10.27
C GLU A 398 8.61 -24.21 -11.34
N ILE A 399 7.74 -25.25 -11.39
CA ILE A 399 7.81 -26.28 -12.42
C ILE A 399 7.64 -25.64 -13.82
N ILE A 400 6.68 -24.74 -14.00
CA ILE A 400 6.42 -24.06 -15.26
C ILE A 400 7.62 -23.20 -15.67
N LEU A 401 8.18 -22.42 -14.74
CA LEU A 401 9.33 -21.55 -15.01
C LEU A 401 10.59 -22.35 -15.31
N ASP A 402 10.83 -23.48 -14.64
CA ASP A 402 11.96 -24.35 -14.92
C ASP A 402 11.88 -25.01 -16.30
N LYS A 403 10.71 -25.53 -16.67
CA LYS A 403 10.47 -26.07 -18.01
C LYS A 403 10.67 -24.99 -19.08
N LEU A 404 10.15 -23.79 -18.86
CA LEU A 404 10.34 -22.66 -19.77
C LEU A 404 11.81 -22.27 -19.90
N ARG A 405 12.57 -22.21 -18.79
CA ARG A 405 14.01 -21.95 -18.77
C ARG A 405 14.80 -22.97 -19.61
N ASN A 406 14.42 -24.23 -19.52
CA ASN A 406 15.06 -25.34 -20.23
C ASN A 406 14.63 -25.43 -21.71
N GLY A 407 13.62 -24.69 -22.15
CA GLY A 407 13.13 -24.68 -23.53
C GLY A 407 12.25 -25.88 -23.88
N GLU A 408 11.60 -26.47 -22.88
CA GLU A 408 10.66 -27.56 -23.09
C GLU A 408 9.38 -27.06 -23.77
N HIS A 409 8.89 -27.80 -24.76
CA HIS A 409 7.73 -27.40 -25.58
C HIS A 409 6.38 -27.83 -24.98
N GLU A 410 6.35 -28.87 -24.16
CA GLU A 410 5.15 -29.29 -23.45
C GLU A 410 5.26 -28.96 -21.96
N ILE A 411 4.68 -27.83 -21.59
CA ILE A 411 4.63 -27.39 -20.19
C ILE A 411 3.29 -27.87 -19.62
N LYS A 412 3.23 -29.09 -19.16
CA LYS A 412 2.10 -29.58 -18.35
C LYS A 412 2.59 -29.74 -16.92
N PRO A 413 2.02 -29.04 -15.95
CA PRO A 413 2.29 -29.37 -14.55
C PRO A 413 1.63 -30.71 -14.22
N ASP A 414 2.41 -31.69 -13.77
CA ASP A 414 1.90 -32.92 -13.19
C ASP A 414 1.51 -32.67 -11.71
N VAL A 415 0.64 -31.71 -11.47
CA VAL A 415 0.16 -31.43 -10.13
C VAL A 415 -1.05 -32.32 -9.86
N GLU A 416 -0.85 -33.41 -9.13
CA GLU A 416 -1.93 -34.24 -8.61
C GLU A 416 -2.75 -33.43 -7.60
N THR A 417 -3.96 -33.04 -8.00
CA THR A 417 -4.95 -32.53 -7.05
C THR A 417 -5.56 -33.69 -6.30
N GLN A 418 -5.12 -33.93 -5.05
CA GLN A 418 -5.80 -34.90 -4.20
C GLN A 418 -7.03 -34.25 -3.54
N PRO A 419 -8.23 -34.76 -3.80
CA PRO A 419 -9.41 -34.31 -3.07
C PRO A 419 -9.35 -34.78 -1.63
N TYR A 420 -9.63 -33.88 -0.68
CA TYR A 420 -9.86 -34.31 0.70
C TYR A 420 -11.12 -35.18 0.75
N ALA A 421 -10.93 -36.50 0.94
CA ALA A 421 -12.03 -37.44 1.04
C ALA A 421 -12.68 -37.42 2.43
N ILE A 422 -13.39 -36.32 2.74
CA ILE A 422 -14.22 -36.24 3.94
C ILE A 422 -15.68 -36.24 3.45
N ALA A 423 -16.42 -37.29 3.83
CA ALA A 423 -17.85 -37.35 3.56
C ALA A 423 -18.56 -36.11 4.14
N ASN A 424 -19.41 -35.45 3.36
CA ASN A 424 -20.15 -34.23 3.68
C ASN A 424 -19.41 -32.88 3.51
N LEU A 425 -18.18 -32.85 3.01
CA LEU A 425 -17.57 -31.62 2.57
C LEU A 425 -17.70 -31.46 1.06
N SER A 426 -17.93 -30.21 0.62
CA SER A 426 -17.82 -29.86 -0.79
C SER A 426 -16.40 -30.17 -1.28
N TYR A 427 -16.28 -30.57 -2.54
CA TYR A 427 -15.01 -30.75 -3.19
C TYR A 427 -14.19 -29.44 -3.12
N VAL A 428 -13.05 -29.48 -2.46
CA VAL A 428 -12.11 -28.35 -2.39
C VAL A 428 -10.84 -28.76 -3.14
N PRO A 429 -10.51 -28.10 -4.26
CA PRO A 429 -9.24 -28.38 -4.94
C PRO A 429 -8.07 -28.01 -4.02
N LYS A 430 -6.98 -28.75 -4.16
CA LYS A 430 -5.73 -28.42 -3.45
C LYS A 430 -5.24 -27.06 -3.95
N ASP A 431 -4.99 -26.12 -3.03
CA ASP A 431 -4.28 -24.89 -3.36
C ASP A 431 -2.80 -25.22 -3.60
N THR A 432 -2.28 -24.82 -4.75
CA THR A 432 -0.89 -25.05 -5.17
C THR A 432 0.01 -23.87 -4.85
N SER A 433 -0.56 -22.76 -4.36
CA SER A 433 0.16 -21.57 -3.93
C SER A 433 0.33 -21.57 -2.41
N ASP A 434 1.49 -22.01 -1.91
CA ASP A 434 1.84 -21.82 -0.50
C ASP A 434 2.39 -20.42 -0.27
N ARG A 435 2.00 -19.79 0.85
CA ARG A 435 2.48 -18.46 1.22
C ARG A 435 3.96 -18.42 1.63
N ASN A 436 4.62 -19.51 1.88
CA ASN A 436 5.98 -19.62 2.43
C ASN A 436 6.39 -18.43 3.32
N ARG A 437 6.05 -18.51 4.61
CA ARG A 437 6.23 -17.39 5.58
C ARG A 437 7.68 -16.93 5.75
N THR A 438 8.66 -17.73 5.33
CA THR A 438 10.07 -17.37 5.37
C THR A 438 10.54 -16.63 4.12
N SER A 439 9.70 -16.49 3.09
CA SER A 439 10.06 -15.74 1.89
C SER A 439 9.77 -14.25 2.07
N PRO A 440 10.72 -13.37 1.74
CA PRO A 440 10.52 -11.91 1.79
C PRO A 440 9.59 -11.40 0.69
N PHE A 441 9.49 -12.11 -0.45
CA PHE A 441 8.64 -11.72 -1.57
C PHE A 441 8.02 -12.99 -2.18
N ALA A 442 6.73 -13.19 -1.97
CA ALA A 442 6.02 -14.39 -2.36
C ALA A 442 4.90 -14.11 -3.35
N PHE A 443 4.74 -14.96 -4.36
CA PHE A 443 3.57 -14.97 -5.23
C PHE A 443 2.42 -15.71 -4.52
N THR A 444 1.28 -15.04 -4.33
CA THR A 444 0.15 -15.56 -3.56
C THR A 444 -1.12 -15.66 -4.42
N GLY A 445 -1.01 -16.37 -5.55
CA GLY A 445 -2.11 -16.69 -6.45
C GLY A 445 -2.33 -15.67 -7.57
N ASN A 446 -2.45 -14.37 -7.27
CA ASN A 446 -2.65 -13.32 -8.28
C ASN A 446 -2.01 -11.98 -7.92
N LYS A 447 -1.06 -11.99 -7.00
CA LYS A 447 -0.31 -10.84 -6.51
C LYS A 447 1.01 -11.28 -5.90
N PHE A 448 1.91 -10.33 -5.73
CA PHE A 448 3.12 -10.52 -4.93
C PHE A 448 2.97 -9.85 -3.57
N GLU A 449 3.35 -10.56 -2.54
CA GLU A 449 3.36 -10.10 -1.15
C GLU A 449 4.80 -9.81 -0.71
N PHE A 450 5.12 -8.52 -0.49
CA PHE A 450 6.41 -8.11 0.08
C PHE A 450 6.27 -7.95 1.58
N ARG A 451 6.93 -8.84 2.33
CA ARG A 451 6.70 -9.07 3.76
C ARG A 451 7.68 -8.35 4.68
N MET A 452 8.64 -7.63 4.11
CA MET A 452 9.73 -7.02 4.87
C MET A 452 9.41 -5.61 5.39
N VAL A 453 8.29 -4.99 5.02
CA VAL A 453 7.97 -3.62 5.46
C VAL A 453 7.73 -3.59 6.97
N GLY A 454 8.37 -2.66 7.67
CA GLY A 454 8.15 -2.47 9.10
C GLY A 454 6.81 -1.81 9.41
N SER A 455 6.18 -2.23 10.49
CA SER A 455 4.85 -1.76 10.93
C SER A 455 4.77 -0.24 11.11
N SER A 456 5.82 0.42 11.62
CA SER A 456 5.85 1.87 11.84
C SER A 456 6.07 2.70 10.57
N ARG A 457 6.47 2.05 9.45
CA ARG A 457 6.92 2.74 8.24
C ARG A 457 5.78 3.00 7.26
N SER A 458 5.91 4.07 6.47
CA SER A 458 5.06 4.27 5.30
C SER A 458 5.43 3.26 4.22
N ALA A 459 4.43 2.63 3.60
CA ALA A 459 4.62 1.74 2.47
C ALA A 459 4.98 2.46 1.15
N SER A 460 5.00 3.80 1.14
CA SER A 460 5.37 4.58 -0.05
C SER A 460 6.69 4.16 -0.64
N THR A 461 7.76 4.07 0.19
CA THR A 461 9.10 3.76 -0.29
C THR A 461 9.17 2.41 -0.97
N THR A 462 8.52 1.40 -0.41
CA THR A 462 8.43 0.06 -1.00
C THR A 462 7.74 0.10 -2.36
N ASN A 463 6.59 0.78 -2.45
CA ASN A 463 5.84 0.85 -3.70
C ASN A 463 6.52 1.74 -4.75
N ILE A 464 7.20 2.81 -4.35
CA ILE A 464 8.06 3.60 -5.26
C ILE A 464 9.10 2.70 -5.91
N ILE A 465 9.78 1.89 -5.11
CA ILE A 465 10.85 1.01 -5.61
C ILE A 465 10.27 -0.10 -6.46
N LEU A 466 9.27 -0.85 -6.00
CA LEU A 466 8.63 -1.92 -6.77
C LEU A 466 8.15 -1.41 -8.13
N ASN A 467 7.40 -0.32 -8.16
CA ASN A 467 6.93 0.26 -9.41
C ASN A 467 8.08 0.66 -10.34
N SER A 468 9.14 1.26 -9.78
CA SER A 468 10.26 1.78 -10.59
C SER A 468 11.11 0.68 -11.17
N ILE A 469 11.48 -0.34 -10.38
CA ILE A 469 12.33 -1.45 -10.86
C ILE A 469 11.58 -2.32 -11.88
N VAL A 470 10.29 -2.58 -11.65
CA VAL A 470 9.46 -3.33 -12.60
C VAL A 470 9.23 -2.52 -13.88
N ALA A 471 9.02 -1.20 -13.78
CA ALA A 471 8.93 -0.32 -14.96
C ALA A 471 10.19 -0.36 -15.80
N ASP A 472 11.38 -0.46 -15.22
CA ASP A 472 12.65 -0.56 -15.95
C ASP A 472 12.73 -1.87 -16.76
N SER A 473 12.38 -3.01 -16.15
CA SER A 473 12.33 -4.29 -16.84
C SER A 473 11.26 -4.30 -17.94
N LEU A 474 10.05 -3.83 -17.65
CA LEU A 474 8.97 -3.73 -18.65
C LEU A 474 9.34 -2.81 -19.82
N ARG A 475 10.10 -1.73 -19.59
CA ARG A 475 10.59 -0.84 -20.65
C ARG A 475 11.46 -1.61 -21.64
N SER A 476 12.45 -2.34 -21.14
CA SER A 476 13.37 -3.12 -21.98
C SER A 476 12.63 -4.17 -22.80
N ILE A 477 11.65 -4.83 -22.20
CA ILE A 477 10.79 -5.81 -22.86
C ILE A 477 9.93 -5.14 -23.94
N ALA A 478 9.25 -4.02 -23.60
CA ALA A 478 8.42 -3.28 -24.54
C ALA A 478 9.22 -2.76 -25.75
N ASP A 479 10.41 -2.21 -25.54
CA ASP A 479 11.29 -1.72 -26.59
C ASP A 479 11.70 -2.85 -27.55
N THR A 480 11.86 -4.07 -27.03
CA THR A 480 12.16 -5.25 -27.86
C THR A 480 10.92 -5.72 -28.63
N LEU A 481 9.78 -5.85 -27.97
CA LEU A 481 8.56 -6.41 -28.57
C LEU A 481 7.93 -5.47 -29.59
N GLN A 482 8.06 -4.16 -29.46
CA GLN A 482 7.53 -3.17 -30.42
C GLN A 482 8.18 -3.24 -31.81
N GLN A 483 9.30 -3.96 -31.94
CA GLN A 483 9.94 -4.18 -33.25
C GLN A 483 9.17 -5.21 -34.11
N TYR A 484 8.25 -5.97 -33.51
CA TYR A 484 7.47 -6.99 -34.19
C TYR A 484 6.05 -6.48 -34.48
N LYS A 485 5.51 -6.84 -35.66
CA LYS A 485 4.20 -6.38 -36.14
C LYS A 485 3.08 -7.42 -35.95
N TYR A 486 3.44 -8.70 -36.02
CA TYR A 486 2.47 -9.79 -35.99
C TYR A 486 2.39 -10.41 -34.60
N ILE A 487 1.18 -10.75 -34.21
CA ILE A 487 0.92 -11.26 -32.85
C ILE A 487 1.66 -12.57 -32.56
N ASP A 488 1.78 -13.45 -33.54
CA ASP A 488 2.49 -14.73 -33.40
C ASP A 488 4.00 -14.53 -33.18
N ASP A 489 4.59 -13.54 -33.86
CA ASP A 489 5.99 -13.17 -33.63
C ASP A 489 6.19 -12.56 -32.23
N ILE A 490 5.24 -11.73 -31.79
CA ILE A 490 5.25 -11.14 -30.45
C ILE A 490 5.16 -12.24 -29.40
N ARG A 491 4.23 -13.18 -29.53
CA ARG A 491 4.08 -14.32 -28.61
C ARG A 491 5.34 -15.19 -28.55
N LYS A 492 5.89 -15.55 -29.71
CA LYS A 492 7.13 -16.33 -29.79
C LYS A 492 8.29 -15.57 -29.14
N LYS A 493 8.47 -14.29 -29.47
CA LYS A 493 9.53 -13.47 -28.91
C LYS A 493 9.37 -13.26 -27.40
N SER A 494 8.14 -13.16 -26.90
CA SER A 494 7.86 -13.08 -25.47
C SER A 494 8.35 -14.31 -24.71
N LEU A 495 8.12 -15.51 -25.25
CA LEU A 495 8.64 -16.75 -24.66
C LEU A 495 10.18 -16.82 -24.70
N ASP A 496 10.81 -16.33 -25.77
CA ASP A 496 12.28 -16.24 -25.83
C ASP A 496 12.82 -15.26 -24.78
N ILE A 497 12.18 -14.11 -24.60
CA ILE A 497 12.53 -13.13 -23.56
C ILE A 497 12.38 -13.75 -22.17
N CYS A 498 11.26 -14.42 -21.88
CA CYS A 498 11.07 -15.11 -20.60
C CYS A 498 12.19 -16.13 -20.34
N ARG A 499 12.54 -16.94 -21.36
CA ARG A 499 13.62 -17.92 -21.25
C ARG A 499 14.98 -17.26 -20.95
N ASP A 500 15.30 -16.17 -21.64
CA ASP A 500 16.56 -15.45 -21.45
C ASP A 500 16.62 -14.80 -20.06
N ILE A 501 15.52 -14.24 -19.58
CA ILE A 501 15.40 -13.69 -18.22
C ILE A 501 15.61 -14.79 -17.18
N LEU A 502 14.90 -15.91 -17.30
CA LEU A 502 15.00 -17.01 -16.35
C LEU A 502 16.41 -17.62 -16.31
N ARG A 503 17.11 -17.72 -17.45
CA ARG A 503 18.51 -18.20 -17.47
C ARG A 503 19.47 -17.29 -16.72
N LYS A 504 19.22 -15.98 -16.72
CA LYS A 504 20.11 -14.97 -16.11
C LYS A 504 19.77 -14.68 -14.65
N HIS A 505 18.47 -14.73 -14.30
CA HIS A 505 17.95 -14.15 -13.06
C HIS A 505 17.25 -15.16 -12.15
N SER A 506 17.23 -16.47 -12.50
CA SER A 506 16.58 -17.49 -11.64
C SER A 506 17.26 -17.72 -10.29
N ARG A 507 18.46 -17.20 -10.07
CA ARG A 507 19.14 -17.28 -8.76
C ARG A 507 18.34 -16.62 -7.62
N ILE A 508 17.45 -15.67 -7.93
CA ILE A 508 16.60 -14.99 -6.94
C ILE A 508 15.41 -15.85 -6.49
N LEU A 509 15.10 -16.94 -7.24
CA LEU A 509 13.97 -17.82 -6.93
C LEU A 509 14.37 -18.79 -5.84
N PHE A 510 13.62 -18.80 -4.74
CA PHE A 510 13.84 -19.70 -3.61
C PHE A 510 12.53 -19.94 -2.85
N SER A 511 12.05 -21.18 -2.88
CA SER A 511 10.77 -21.57 -2.27
C SER A 511 10.92 -22.53 -1.08
N LYS A 512 12.17 -22.75 -0.60
CA LYS A 512 12.43 -23.57 0.58
C LYS A 512 12.48 -22.71 1.85
N ASP A 513 12.92 -23.29 2.96
CA ASP A 513 13.07 -22.59 4.23
C ASP A 513 14.13 -21.47 4.17
N GLY A 514 13.67 -20.22 4.16
CA GLY A 514 14.50 -19.02 4.13
C GLY A 514 15.33 -18.80 5.40
N TYR A 515 15.05 -19.52 6.49
CA TYR A 515 15.86 -19.47 7.73
C TYR A 515 17.03 -20.47 7.71
N SER A 516 17.13 -21.32 6.68
CA SER A 516 18.22 -22.28 6.60
C SER A 516 19.59 -21.58 6.55
N GLU A 517 20.57 -22.09 7.27
CA GLU A 517 21.94 -21.54 7.24
C GLU A 517 22.56 -21.62 5.85
N GLU A 518 22.19 -22.63 5.07
CA GLU A 518 22.64 -22.83 3.71
C GLU A 518 22.23 -21.63 2.84
N TRP A 519 20.95 -21.24 2.90
CA TRP A 519 20.44 -20.08 2.14
C TRP A 519 21.05 -18.75 2.58
N ILE A 520 21.23 -18.55 3.88
CA ILE A 520 21.81 -17.31 4.41
C ILE A 520 23.29 -17.14 3.97
N ARG A 521 24.00 -18.25 3.76
CA ARG A 521 25.41 -18.23 3.29
C ARG A 521 25.53 -18.02 1.78
N GLU A 522 24.58 -18.49 1.02
CA GLU A 522 24.51 -18.34 -0.45
C GLU A 522 24.06 -16.93 -0.86
#